data_b866fdfa40f515bbefc00d1afc15ed68
#
_entry.id   b866fdfa40f515bbefc00d1afc15ed68
#
_cell.length_a   1.000
_cell.length_b   1.000
_cell.length_c   1.000
_cell.angle_alpha   90.00
_cell.angle_beta   90.00
_cell.angle_gamma   90.00
#
_symmetry.space_group_name_H-M   'P 1'
#
loop_
_entity.id
_entity.type
_entity.pdbx_description
1 polymer ?
#
loop_
_entity_poly.entity_id
_entity_poly.type
_entity_poly.pdbx_seq_one_letter_code
_entity_poly.pdbx_strand_id
1 'polypeptide(L)'
;MHSRIQFDPLQIAKQFADFSQRLQQGSQLLRSVKDRDVQIATTPKTEVFRQDKTTLYHYEPMAKRAVAVPVLVVYGLVGRYTMADLQEDRSLIRNLLLQGVDLYAVDWGNPGRGDRWLTIDDYVNGYLNECIEFICREHGLDRINVLGICEGGVFTLCHAALHPEQVRNLIVTITPVDFHADQAEGRTDHGFINLWTRSLTPEDVDRLIEANGNLPGELMSFVFSTMTPLSSLTKYNLGLLDVVDDEKKLLNFLRMEKWLADRPHHPGEAAKQWLKDLYQQNKLVKNQFELGGRKVELANITMPVLNIYAKEDHIIPPQCSRALAECVGTDDYSEIGLAGGHVGVFVSGKSQGILGKGIVDWLTERP
;
A
#
# COMPACT_ATOMS: atom_id res chain seq x y z
N MET A 1 -9.50 -40.60 30.00
CA MET A 1 -8.15 -41.05 29.60
C MET A 1 -7.19 -39.87 29.85
N HIS A 2 -6.37 -39.95 30.89
CA HIS A 2 -5.32 -38.95 31.09
C HIS A 2 -4.14 -39.34 30.21
N SER A 3 -3.86 -38.57 29.14
CA SER A 3 -2.61 -38.71 28.42
C SER A 3 -1.47 -38.28 29.34
N ARG A 4 -0.65 -39.22 29.78
CA ARG A 4 0.59 -38.91 30.48
C ARG A 4 1.50 -38.21 29.49
N ILE A 5 1.86 -36.97 29.79
CA ILE A 5 2.93 -36.27 29.05
C ILE A 5 4.20 -37.09 29.31
N GLN A 6 4.71 -37.78 28.29
CA GLN A 6 5.99 -38.48 28.36
C GLN A 6 7.10 -37.45 28.18
N PHE A 7 7.85 -37.25 29.22
CA PHE A 7 9.01 -36.38 29.22
C PHE A 7 10.24 -37.19 28.79
N ASP A 8 10.77 -36.92 27.59
CA ASP A 8 12.01 -37.54 27.11
C ASP A 8 13.17 -36.56 27.19
N PRO A 9 14.09 -36.69 28.22
CA PRO A 9 15.22 -35.79 28.41
C PRO A 9 16.21 -35.78 27.24
N LEU A 10 16.35 -36.91 26.50
CA LEU A 10 17.27 -37.01 25.36
C LEU A 10 16.72 -36.26 24.16
N GLN A 11 15.40 -36.33 23.94
CA GLN A 11 14.75 -35.58 22.88
C GLN A 11 14.83 -34.07 23.13
N ILE A 12 14.65 -33.63 24.38
CA ILE A 12 14.79 -32.23 24.77
C ILE A 12 16.23 -31.75 24.61
N ALA A 13 17.20 -32.55 25.05
CA ALA A 13 18.63 -32.20 24.88
C ALA A 13 19.01 -32.06 23.40
N LYS A 14 18.48 -32.94 22.53
CA LYS A 14 18.67 -32.86 21.08
C LYS A 14 18.04 -31.60 20.51
N GLN A 15 16.78 -31.30 20.86
CA GLN A 15 16.08 -30.08 20.40
C GLN A 15 16.82 -28.81 20.83
N PHE A 16 17.37 -28.79 22.05
CA PHE A 16 18.16 -27.67 22.55
C PHE A 16 19.50 -27.52 21.83
N ALA A 17 20.17 -28.62 21.51
CA ALA A 17 21.39 -28.60 20.70
C ALA A 17 21.13 -28.11 19.27
N ASP A 18 20.08 -28.60 18.61
CA ASP A 18 19.65 -28.16 17.28
C ASP A 18 19.30 -26.66 17.30
N PHE A 19 18.59 -26.20 18.30
CA PHE A 19 18.25 -24.78 18.49
C PHE A 19 19.51 -23.90 18.66
N SER A 20 20.45 -24.34 19.50
CA SER A 20 21.72 -23.63 19.74
C SER A 20 22.56 -23.54 18.47
N GLN A 21 22.60 -24.61 17.67
CA GLN A 21 23.30 -24.64 16.38
C GLN A 21 22.67 -23.67 15.39
N ARG A 22 21.32 -23.66 15.27
CA ARG A 22 20.60 -22.72 14.40
C ARG A 22 20.84 -21.27 14.82
N LEU A 23 20.83 -20.96 16.11
CA LEU A 23 21.17 -19.64 16.63
C LEU A 23 22.58 -19.19 16.26
N GLN A 24 23.56 -20.11 16.37
CA GLN A 24 24.93 -19.80 16.01
C GLN A 24 25.09 -19.54 14.51
N GLN A 25 24.51 -20.38 13.67
CA GLN A 25 24.49 -20.20 12.21
C GLN A 25 23.79 -18.90 11.83
N GLY A 26 22.62 -18.62 12.40
CA GLY A 26 21.87 -17.41 12.17
C GLY A 26 22.62 -16.14 12.60
N SER A 27 23.32 -16.20 13.72
CA SER A 27 24.17 -15.09 14.19
C SER A 27 25.34 -14.81 13.22
N GLN A 28 25.94 -15.85 12.66
CA GLN A 28 26.99 -15.71 11.65
C GLN A 28 26.45 -15.11 10.36
N LEU A 29 25.28 -15.59 9.90
CA LEU A 29 24.63 -15.09 8.71
C LEU A 29 24.23 -13.61 8.86
N LEU A 30 23.61 -13.24 10.00
CA LEU A 30 23.28 -11.84 10.32
C LEU A 30 24.51 -10.92 10.29
N ARG A 31 25.65 -11.37 10.81
CA ARG A 31 26.90 -10.59 10.79
C ARG A 31 27.47 -10.42 9.39
N SER A 32 27.18 -11.34 8.46
CA SER A 32 27.63 -11.27 7.09
C SER A 32 26.80 -10.35 6.20
N VAL A 33 25.54 -10.08 6.59
CA VAL A 33 24.62 -9.22 5.84
C VAL A 33 25.12 -7.77 5.86
N LYS A 34 25.17 -7.15 4.67
CA LYS A 34 25.56 -5.75 4.47
C LYS A 34 24.36 -4.96 3.98
N ASP A 35 24.36 -3.64 4.15
CA ASP A 35 23.30 -2.76 3.66
C ASP A 35 22.97 -2.96 2.19
N ARG A 36 23.94 -3.27 1.35
CA ARG A 36 23.72 -3.56 -0.08
C ARG A 36 22.88 -4.81 -0.32
N ASP A 37 22.87 -5.77 0.60
CA ASP A 37 22.17 -7.04 0.47
C ASP A 37 20.68 -6.91 0.83
N VAL A 38 20.33 -5.84 1.57
CA VAL A 38 18.97 -5.50 2.01
C VAL A 38 18.39 -4.28 1.30
N GLN A 39 18.89 -3.96 0.10
CA GLN A 39 18.31 -2.89 -0.72
C GLN A 39 16.90 -3.26 -1.17
N ILE A 40 16.01 -2.26 -1.22
CA ILE A 40 14.63 -2.34 -1.71
C ILE A 40 14.45 -1.34 -2.86
N ALA A 41 13.43 -1.52 -3.68
CA ALA A 41 13.11 -0.67 -4.82
C ALA A 41 14.29 -0.49 -5.81
N THR A 42 14.98 -1.62 -6.07
CA THR A 42 16.19 -1.65 -6.90
C THR A 42 15.91 -1.77 -8.39
N THR A 43 14.65 -1.89 -8.82
CA THR A 43 14.28 -1.89 -10.23
C THR A 43 14.74 -0.58 -10.88
N PRO A 44 15.52 -0.63 -11.99
CA PRO A 44 16.07 0.55 -12.63
C PRO A 44 15.02 1.57 -13.04
N LYS A 45 15.23 2.81 -12.64
CA LYS A 45 14.34 3.93 -12.92
C LYS A 45 15.09 5.24 -12.96
N THR A 46 14.52 6.23 -13.63
CA THR A 46 15.04 7.59 -13.73
C THR A 46 14.02 8.57 -13.17
N GLU A 47 14.48 9.58 -12.44
CA GLU A 47 13.66 10.73 -12.08
C GLU A 47 13.42 11.56 -13.35
N VAL A 48 12.12 11.74 -13.70
CA VAL A 48 11.74 12.45 -14.93
C VAL A 48 11.02 13.77 -14.64
N PHE A 49 10.43 13.90 -13.44
CA PHE A 49 9.78 15.15 -13.01
C PHE A 49 9.88 15.27 -11.49
N ARG A 50 9.97 16.50 -11.01
CA ARG A 50 9.97 16.82 -9.58
C ARG A 50 9.24 18.13 -9.33
N GLN A 51 8.42 18.12 -8.29
CA GLN A 51 7.79 19.30 -7.75
C GLN A 51 7.88 19.24 -6.21
N ASP A 52 8.54 20.20 -5.60
CA ASP A 52 8.88 20.22 -4.18
C ASP A 52 9.56 18.91 -3.76
N LYS A 53 8.92 18.11 -2.91
CA LYS A 53 9.40 16.82 -2.43
C LYS A 53 8.87 15.63 -3.24
N THR A 54 7.84 15.86 -4.04
CA THR A 54 7.24 14.84 -4.89
C THR A 54 8.11 14.59 -6.10
N THR A 55 8.45 13.34 -6.34
CA THR A 55 9.25 12.88 -7.47
C THR A 55 8.47 11.88 -8.31
N LEU A 56 8.47 12.07 -9.62
CA LEU A 56 7.97 11.11 -10.58
C LEU A 56 9.14 10.31 -11.15
N TYR A 57 9.09 9.00 -10.98
CA TYR A 57 10.04 8.07 -11.59
C TYR A 57 9.44 7.40 -12.82
N HIS A 58 10.26 7.23 -13.86
CA HIS A 58 9.99 6.40 -15.03
C HIS A 58 10.89 5.17 -14.96
N TYR A 59 10.32 3.98 -15.05
CA TYR A 59 11.05 2.72 -14.99
C TYR A 59 11.62 2.33 -16.35
N GLU A 60 12.82 1.74 -16.35
CA GLU A 60 13.41 1.19 -17.55
C GLU A 60 12.60 -0.03 -18.04
N PRO A 61 12.28 -0.12 -19.35
CA PRO A 61 11.51 -1.23 -19.90
C PRO A 61 12.28 -2.55 -19.77
N MET A 62 11.61 -3.62 -19.35
CA MET A 62 12.16 -4.96 -19.22
C MET A 62 11.67 -5.93 -20.32
N ALA A 63 10.70 -5.52 -21.12
CA ALA A 63 10.16 -6.27 -22.24
C ALA A 63 9.66 -5.32 -23.34
N LYS A 64 9.34 -5.89 -24.51
CA LYS A 64 8.68 -5.12 -25.57
C LYS A 64 7.32 -4.65 -25.07
N ARG A 65 6.99 -3.37 -25.35
CA ARG A 65 5.71 -2.76 -24.98
C ARG A 65 4.52 -3.60 -25.46
N ALA A 66 3.67 -4.00 -24.54
CA ALA A 66 2.45 -4.78 -24.78
C ALA A 66 1.19 -3.96 -24.46
N VAL A 67 1.25 -3.03 -23.48
CA VAL A 67 0.18 -2.11 -23.12
C VAL A 67 0.45 -0.77 -23.79
N ALA A 68 -0.49 -0.29 -24.60
CA ALA A 68 -0.30 0.90 -25.42
C ALA A 68 -0.16 2.19 -24.60
N VAL A 69 -0.95 2.32 -23.55
CA VAL A 69 -1.02 3.52 -22.70
C VAL A 69 -0.21 3.28 -21.41
N PRO A 70 0.69 4.22 -21.00
CA PRO A 70 1.49 4.06 -19.79
C PRO A 70 0.63 3.96 -18.53
N VAL A 71 1.19 3.37 -17.48
CA VAL A 71 0.55 3.22 -16.16
C VAL A 71 1.30 4.04 -15.13
N LEU A 72 0.58 4.89 -14.39
CA LEU A 72 1.08 5.59 -13.22
C LEU A 72 0.69 4.86 -11.94
N VAL A 73 1.68 4.43 -11.17
CA VAL A 73 1.48 3.83 -9.83
C VAL A 73 1.50 4.91 -8.77
N VAL A 74 0.43 4.95 -7.96
CA VAL A 74 0.23 5.92 -6.88
C VAL A 74 0.05 5.18 -5.56
N TYR A 75 0.99 5.31 -4.66
CA TYR A 75 0.92 4.82 -3.28
C TYR A 75 0.42 5.93 -2.34
N GLY A 76 0.03 5.59 -1.10
CA GLY A 76 -0.42 6.58 -0.12
C GLY A 76 0.71 7.27 0.64
N LEU A 77 0.34 8.16 1.56
CA LEU A 77 1.24 8.87 2.47
C LEU A 77 1.57 8.07 3.74
N VAL A 78 0.75 7.07 4.08
CA VAL A 78 0.95 6.21 5.27
C VAL A 78 2.15 5.28 5.14
N GLY A 79 2.64 5.05 3.93
CA GLY A 79 3.80 4.20 3.65
C GLY A 79 4.55 4.68 2.42
N ARG A 80 5.36 3.78 1.82
CA ARG A 80 6.12 4.11 0.62
C ARG A 80 5.78 3.20 -0.54
N TYR A 81 5.79 3.74 -1.74
CA TYR A 81 5.60 3.02 -3.01
C TYR A 81 6.59 1.85 -3.18
N THR A 82 7.71 1.88 -2.46
CA THR A 82 8.74 0.82 -2.48
C THR A 82 8.22 -0.55 -2.03
N MET A 83 7.03 -0.62 -1.40
CA MET A 83 6.32 -1.88 -1.16
C MET A 83 5.96 -2.59 -2.47
N ALA A 84 5.59 -1.85 -3.49
CA ALA A 84 5.29 -2.41 -4.80
C ALA A 84 6.55 -2.91 -5.55
N ASP A 85 7.76 -2.62 -5.01
CA ASP A 85 9.06 -3.02 -5.55
C ASP A 85 10.02 -3.48 -4.44
N LEU A 86 9.58 -4.39 -3.57
CA LEU A 86 10.32 -4.76 -2.36
C LEU A 86 11.64 -5.48 -2.71
N GLN A 87 11.59 -6.45 -3.60
CA GLN A 87 12.74 -7.22 -4.07
C GLN A 87 12.42 -7.90 -5.41
N GLU A 88 13.44 -8.45 -6.08
CA GLU A 88 13.35 -8.96 -7.44
C GLU A 88 12.19 -9.95 -7.68
N ASP A 89 11.99 -10.93 -6.77
CA ASP A 89 10.93 -11.93 -6.86
C ASP A 89 9.64 -11.55 -6.11
N ARG A 90 9.55 -10.30 -5.61
CA ARG A 90 8.41 -9.73 -4.88
C ARG A 90 8.25 -8.25 -5.25
N SER A 91 8.00 -8.02 -6.52
CA SER A 91 7.84 -6.69 -7.10
C SER A 91 6.69 -6.70 -8.11
N LEU A 92 5.61 -5.99 -7.79
CA LEU A 92 4.55 -5.71 -8.75
C LEU A 92 5.11 -4.89 -9.93
N ILE A 93 5.95 -3.89 -9.63
CA ILE A 93 6.60 -3.03 -10.62
C ILE A 93 7.34 -3.90 -11.66
N ARG A 94 8.25 -4.77 -11.20
CA ARG A 94 9.02 -5.64 -12.08
C ARG A 94 8.14 -6.61 -12.88
N ASN A 95 7.09 -7.15 -12.25
CA ASN A 95 6.15 -8.03 -12.91
C ASN A 95 5.38 -7.34 -14.05
N LEU A 96 5.00 -6.08 -13.88
CA LEU A 96 4.36 -5.28 -14.92
C LEU A 96 5.35 -4.95 -16.05
N LEU A 97 6.59 -4.54 -15.71
CA LEU A 97 7.63 -4.26 -16.71
C LEU A 97 8.00 -5.48 -17.56
N LEU A 98 8.12 -6.67 -16.94
CA LEU A 98 8.37 -7.94 -17.64
C LEU A 98 7.23 -8.35 -18.58
N GLN A 99 6.05 -7.81 -18.40
CA GLN A 99 4.89 -8.01 -19.27
C GLN A 99 4.68 -6.86 -20.26
N GLY A 100 5.62 -5.95 -20.37
CA GLY A 100 5.63 -4.89 -21.38
C GLY A 100 4.76 -3.67 -21.04
N VAL A 101 4.53 -3.41 -19.77
CA VAL A 101 3.90 -2.15 -19.30
C VAL A 101 4.94 -1.05 -19.26
N ASP A 102 4.63 0.11 -19.80
CA ASP A 102 5.39 1.34 -19.62
C ASP A 102 4.95 2.01 -18.31
N LEU A 103 5.87 2.12 -17.33
CA LEU A 103 5.50 2.32 -15.95
C LEU A 103 6.15 3.53 -15.30
N TYR A 104 5.32 4.32 -14.64
CA TYR A 104 5.70 5.44 -13.79
C TYR A 104 5.30 5.20 -12.35
N ALA A 105 5.99 5.81 -11.39
CA ALA A 105 5.59 5.81 -9.98
C ALA A 105 5.86 7.16 -9.32
N VAL A 106 4.93 7.56 -8.45
CA VAL A 106 5.06 8.75 -7.61
C VAL A 106 5.71 8.39 -6.29
N ASP A 107 6.72 9.16 -5.90
CA ASP A 107 7.27 9.22 -4.54
C ASP A 107 6.92 10.58 -3.94
N TRP A 108 6.14 10.59 -2.88
CA TRP A 108 5.73 11.82 -2.18
C TRP A 108 6.85 12.46 -1.33
N GLY A 109 8.00 11.78 -1.23
CA GLY A 109 9.14 12.21 -0.44
C GLY A 109 8.92 12.10 1.07
N ASN A 110 9.57 13.01 1.82
CA ASN A 110 9.52 13.06 3.28
C ASN A 110 8.95 14.39 3.76
N PRO A 111 7.66 14.46 4.10
CA PRO A 111 7.08 15.67 4.67
C PRO A 111 7.77 16.06 5.99
N GLY A 112 8.20 17.30 6.08
CA GLY A 112 8.76 17.91 7.30
C GLY A 112 7.76 18.84 7.97
N ARG A 113 8.19 19.56 9.01
CA ARG A 113 7.29 20.48 9.74
C ARG A 113 6.74 21.63 8.86
N GLY A 114 7.46 22.04 7.82
CA GLY A 114 6.99 23.03 6.87
C GLY A 114 5.82 22.57 6.01
N ASP A 115 5.70 21.25 5.79
CA ASP A 115 4.69 20.65 4.93
C ASP A 115 3.37 20.36 5.65
N ARG A 116 3.27 20.67 6.94
CA ARG A 116 2.09 20.38 7.78
C ARG A 116 0.77 20.95 7.26
N TRP A 117 0.84 21.97 6.42
CA TRP A 117 -0.32 22.64 5.83
C TRP A 117 -0.82 22.00 4.54
N LEU A 118 -0.06 21.06 3.97
CA LEU A 118 -0.48 20.33 2.80
C LEU A 118 -1.74 19.49 3.11
N THR A 119 -2.73 19.65 2.25
CA THR A 119 -4.03 18.99 2.31
C THR A 119 -4.08 17.82 1.32
N ILE A 120 -5.11 17.00 1.36
CA ILE A 120 -5.35 15.99 0.31
C ILE A 120 -5.59 16.67 -1.04
N ASP A 121 -6.13 17.89 -1.06
CA ASP A 121 -6.30 18.67 -2.28
C ASP A 121 -4.94 18.98 -2.96
N ASP A 122 -3.94 19.39 -2.18
CA ASP A 122 -2.59 19.64 -2.71
C ASP A 122 -1.98 18.38 -3.33
N TYR A 123 -2.25 17.22 -2.74
CA TYR A 123 -1.77 15.93 -3.29
C TYR A 123 -2.54 15.49 -4.53
N VAL A 124 -3.85 15.68 -4.59
CA VAL A 124 -4.71 15.19 -5.67
C VAL A 124 -4.75 16.16 -6.83
N ASN A 125 -5.17 17.41 -6.60
CA ASN A 125 -5.31 18.43 -7.64
C ASN A 125 -4.00 19.17 -7.95
N GLY A 126 -3.01 19.09 -7.05
CA GLY A 126 -1.66 19.61 -7.27
C GLY A 126 -0.73 18.51 -7.80
N TYR A 127 0.00 17.85 -6.92
CA TYR A 127 1.12 16.96 -7.29
C TYR A 127 0.73 15.79 -8.20
N LEU A 128 -0.39 15.11 -7.94
CA LEU A 128 -0.83 13.99 -8.78
C LEU A 128 -1.25 14.47 -10.16
N ASN A 129 -2.01 15.55 -10.22
CA ASN A 129 -2.44 16.16 -11.48
C ASN A 129 -1.23 16.55 -12.34
N GLU A 130 -0.23 17.24 -11.78
CA GLU A 130 0.99 17.63 -12.49
C GLU A 130 1.78 16.40 -13.00
N CYS A 131 1.83 15.32 -12.22
CA CYS A 131 2.46 14.06 -12.67
C CYS A 131 1.70 13.46 -13.87
N ILE A 132 0.38 13.44 -13.84
CA ILE A 132 -0.47 12.92 -14.93
C ILE A 132 -0.31 13.79 -16.18
N GLU A 133 -0.38 15.10 -16.05
CA GLU A 133 -0.17 16.04 -17.16
C GLU A 133 1.22 15.91 -17.77
N PHE A 134 2.26 15.71 -16.93
CA PHE A 134 3.62 15.46 -17.41
C PHE A 134 3.65 14.20 -18.30
N ILE A 135 3.08 13.07 -17.84
CA ILE A 135 3.08 11.81 -18.59
C ILE A 135 2.26 11.98 -19.88
N CYS A 136 1.09 12.61 -19.82
CA CYS A 136 0.26 12.89 -20.98
C CYS A 136 1.04 13.66 -22.06
N ARG A 137 1.75 14.71 -21.65
CA ARG A 137 2.55 15.55 -22.55
C ARG A 137 3.72 14.78 -23.17
N GLU A 138 4.45 14.00 -22.37
CA GLU A 138 5.59 13.19 -22.85
C GLU A 138 5.18 12.14 -23.88
N HIS A 139 3.96 11.60 -23.76
CA HIS A 139 3.46 10.57 -24.65
C HIS A 139 2.52 11.09 -25.75
N GLY A 140 2.19 12.39 -25.76
CA GLY A 140 1.21 12.97 -26.68
C GLY A 140 -0.19 12.38 -26.50
N LEU A 141 -0.60 12.12 -25.26
CA LEU A 141 -1.87 11.53 -24.86
C LEU A 141 -2.71 12.53 -24.07
N ASP A 142 -4.03 12.40 -24.14
CA ASP A 142 -4.96 13.18 -23.30
C ASP A 142 -5.21 12.50 -21.95
N ARG A 143 -5.00 11.17 -21.87
CA ARG A 143 -5.29 10.35 -20.67
C ARG A 143 -4.37 9.15 -20.57
N ILE A 144 -4.12 8.72 -19.32
CA ILE A 144 -3.27 7.59 -19.00
C ILE A 144 -4.00 6.56 -18.14
N ASN A 145 -3.39 5.37 -17.97
CA ASN A 145 -3.82 4.39 -16.99
C ASN A 145 -3.28 4.76 -15.60
N VAL A 146 -4.12 4.66 -14.58
CA VAL A 146 -3.74 4.99 -13.21
C VAL A 146 -3.99 3.79 -12.30
N LEU A 147 -2.97 3.43 -11.49
CA LEU A 147 -3.03 2.35 -10.52
C LEU A 147 -2.79 2.92 -9.11
N GLY A 148 -3.85 3.00 -8.33
CA GLY A 148 -3.80 3.46 -6.96
C GLY A 148 -3.71 2.30 -5.95
N ILE A 149 -2.88 2.45 -4.91
CA ILE A 149 -2.66 1.42 -3.89
C ILE A 149 -3.01 1.99 -2.52
N CYS A 150 -3.90 1.32 -1.79
CA CYS A 150 -4.33 1.69 -0.44
C CYS A 150 -4.87 3.13 -0.40
N GLU A 151 -4.30 4.02 0.43
CA GLU A 151 -4.61 5.45 0.47
C GLU A 151 -4.37 6.13 -0.90
N GLY A 152 -3.31 5.73 -1.63
CA GLY A 152 -3.09 6.21 -2.99
C GLY A 152 -4.23 5.86 -3.94
N GLY A 153 -4.94 4.76 -3.69
CA GLY A 153 -6.18 4.44 -4.38
C GLY A 153 -7.29 5.45 -4.10
N VAL A 154 -7.40 5.97 -2.88
CA VAL A 154 -8.35 7.06 -2.57
C VAL A 154 -7.97 8.32 -3.35
N PHE A 155 -6.68 8.67 -3.42
CA PHE A 155 -6.23 9.83 -4.20
C PHE A 155 -6.57 9.67 -5.69
N THR A 156 -6.35 8.49 -6.24
CA THR A 156 -6.67 8.23 -7.66
C THR A 156 -8.17 8.19 -7.92
N LEU A 157 -9.00 7.71 -6.98
CA LEU A 157 -10.45 7.79 -7.05
C LEU A 157 -10.92 9.26 -7.03
N CYS A 158 -10.38 10.07 -6.12
CA CYS A 158 -10.69 11.49 -6.05
C CYS A 158 -10.29 12.20 -7.35
N HIS A 159 -9.08 11.93 -7.85
CA HIS A 159 -8.61 12.51 -9.11
C HIS A 159 -9.50 12.10 -10.29
N ALA A 160 -9.78 10.81 -10.44
CA ALA A 160 -10.63 10.29 -11.53
C ALA A 160 -12.07 10.83 -11.48
N ALA A 161 -12.62 11.10 -10.28
CA ALA A 161 -13.93 11.72 -10.13
C ALA A 161 -13.94 13.21 -10.47
N LEU A 162 -12.83 13.92 -10.24
CA LEU A 162 -12.69 15.37 -10.50
C LEU A 162 -12.16 15.68 -11.91
N HIS A 163 -11.38 14.76 -12.50
CA HIS A 163 -10.71 14.89 -13.79
C HIS A 163 -10.89 13.62 -14.66
N PRO A 164 -12.14 13.18 -14.94
CA PRO A 164 -12.38 11.93 -15.65
C PRO A 164 -11.80 11.89 -17.07
N GLU A 165 -11.57 13.07 -17.67
CA GLU A 165 -10.96 13.22 -19.00
C GLU A 165 -9.48 12.84 -19.05
N GLN A 166 -8.77 12.81 -17.91
CA GLN A 166 -7.34 12.50 -17.86
C GLN A 166 -7.05 11.01 -17.56
N VAL A 167 -8.06 10.23 -17.15
CA VAL A 167 -7.90 8.82 -16.78
C VAL A 167 -8.52 7.92 -17.85
N ARG A 168 -7.69 7.04 -18.45
CA ARG A 168 -8.17 6.07 -19.43
C ARG A 168 -8.76 4.85 -18.78
N ASN A 169 -8.00 4.21 -17.90
CA ASN A 169 -8.42 3.07 -17.09
C ASN A 169 -7.97 3.28 -15.65
N LEU A 170 -8.84 2.99 -14.71
CA LEU A 170 -8.55 3.13 -13.27
C LEU A 170 -8.43 1.76 -12.63
N ILE A 171 -7.30 1.52 -11.97
CA ILE A 171 -7.05 0.32 -11.19
C ILE A 171 -6.86 0.74 -9.75
N VAL A 172 -7.59 0.14 -8.81
CA VAL A 172 -7.41 0.35 -7.38
C VAL A 172 -7.11 -0.97 -6.70
N THR A 173 -6.16 -0.97 -5.76
CA THR A 173 -5.71 -2.18 -5.06
C THR A 173 -5.76 -1.94 -3.56
N ILE A 174 -6.46 -2.82 -2.82
CA ILE A 174 -6.62 -2.74 -1.34
C ILE A 174 -7.01 -1.34 -0.86
N THR A 175 -7.89 -0.69 -1.60
CA THR A 175 -8.28 0.71 -1.39
C THR A 175 -9.54 0.80 -0.55
N PRO A 176 -9.56 1.57 0.55
CA PRO A 176 -10.79 1.83 1.30
C PRO A 176 -11.68 2.82 0.53
N VAL A 177 -12.96 2.50 0.41
CA VAL A 177 -13.98 3.35 -0.24
C VAL A 177 -15.08 3.67 0.75
N ASP A 178 -15.75 2.65 1.29
CA ASP A 178 -16.64 2.79 2.43
C ASP A 178 -15.90 2.43 3.72
N PHE A 179 -15.50 3.44 4.46
CA PHE A 179 -14.76 3.29 5.71
C PHE A 179 -15.61 2.74 6.87
N HIS A 180 -16.93 2.60 6.68
CA HIS A 180 -17.85 2.08 7.67
C HIS A 180 -18.51 0.75 7.28
N ALA A 181 -18.19 0.18 6.12
CA ALA A 181 -18.75 -1.09 5.66
C ALA A 181 -18.46 -2.28 6.61
N ASP A 182 -17.45 -2.16 7.47
CA ASP A 182 -17.12 -3.14 8.51
C ASP A 182 -18.02 -3.06 9.75
N GLN A 183 -18.94 -2.07 9.84
CA GLN A 183 -19.89 -1.89 10.94
C GLN A 183 -21.25 -2.53 10.66
N ALA A 184 -21.46 -3.16 9.51
CA ALA A 184 -22.72 -3.80 9.18
C ALA A 184 -23.11 -4.84 10.24
N GLU A 185 -24.41 -4.96 10.53
CA GLU A 185 -24.97 -5.82 11.57
C GLU A 185 -24.49 -7.28 11.41
N GLY A 186 -24.09 -7.87 12.53
CA GLY A 186 -23.59 -9.26 12.59
C GLY A 186 -22.11 -9.44 12.15
N ARG A 187 -21.39 -8.37 11.82
CA ARG A 187 -19.96 -8.47 11.46
C ARG A 187 -19.07 -8.41 12.69
N THR A 188 -17.97 -9.18 12.61
CA THR A 188 -16.92 -9.24 13.63
C THR A 188 -15.52 -8.94 13.04
N ASP A 189 -15.43 -8.81 11.72
CA ASP A 189 -14.21 -8.55 10.95
C ASP A 189 -14.02 -7.04 10.72
N HIS A 190 -13.73 -6.31 11.81
CA HIS A 190 -13.49 -4.88 11.75
C HIS A 190 -12.08 -4.56 11.25
N GLY A 191 -11.96 -3.51 10.44
CA GLY A 191 -10.67 -2.96 10.03
C GLY A 191 -9.91 -2.39 11.22
N PHE A 192 -8.63 -2.74 11.35
CA PHE A 192 -7.83 -2.28 12.47
C PHE A 192 -7.73 -0.75 12.53
N ILE A 193 -7.46 -0.10 11.41
CA ILE A 193 -7.40 1.37 11.36
C ILE A 193 -8.76 1.98 11.64
N ASN A 194 -9.86 1.35 11.18
CA ASN A 194 -11.22 1.79 11.49
C ASN A 194 -11.49 1.78 13.00
N LEU A 195 -11.09 0.71 13.71
CA LEU A 195 -11.24 0.63 15.17
C LEU A 195 -10.40 1.69 15.89
N TRP A 196 -9.15 1.84 15.47
CA TRP A 196 -8.25 2.84 16.08
C TRP A 196 -8.79 4.25 15.89
N THR A 197 -9.14 4.63 14.67
CA THR A 197 -9.66 5.99 14.38
C THR A 197 -10.97 6.29 15.08
N ARG A 198 -11.85 5.29 15.25
CA ARG A 198 -13.11 5.42 16.00
C ARG A 198 -12.90 5.54 17.52
N SER A 199 -11.74 5.11 18.03
CA SER A 199 -11.39 5.29 19.46
C SER A 199 -10.96 6.72 19.80
N LEU A 200 -10.69 7.56 18.79
CA LEU A 200 -10.27 8.95 18.94
C LEU A 200 -11.47 9.88 18.73
N THR A 201 -11.56 10.95 19.54
CA THR A 201 -12.47 12.05 19.23
C THR A 201 -11.85 12.94 18.13
N PRO A 202 -12.65 13.75 17.39
CA PRO A 202 -12.10 14.73 16.46
C PRO A 202 -11.11 15.70 17.11
N GLU A 203 -11.34 16.07 18.38
CA GLU A 203 -10.48 16.93 19.16
C GLU A 203 -9.15 16.24 19.54
N ASP A 204 -9.15 14.92 19.75
CA ASP A 204 -7.92 14.16 19.98
C ASP A 204 -7.05 14.14 18.75
N VAL A 205 -7.66 14.00 17.55
CA VAL A 205 -6.93 14.10 16.27
C VAL A 205 -6.32 15.51 16.12
N ASP A 206 -7.09 16.58 16.41
CA ASP A 206 -6.56 17.95 16.32
C ASP A 206 -5.39 18.15 17.28
N ARG A 207 -5.53 17.77 18.55
CA ARG A 207 -4.43 17.86 19.55
C ARG A 207 -3.19 17.09 19.14
N LEU A 208 -3.37 15.88 18.60
CA LEU A 208 -2.27 15.04 18.13
C LEU A 208 -1.47 15.74 17.00
N ILE A 209 -2.17 16.30 16.03
CA ILE A 209 -1.57 17.00 14.90
C ILE A 209 -0.95 18.35 15.35
N GLU A 210 -1.63 19.13 16.16
CA GLU A 210 -1.13 20.40 16.68
C GLU A 210 0.17 20.24 17.48
N ALA A 211 0.24 19.20 18.32
CA ALA A 211 1.42 18.93 19.13
C ALA A 211 2.65 18.56 18.29
N ASN A 212 2.46 17.85 17.17
CA ASN A 212 3.54 17.31 16.34
C ASN A 212 3.76 18.10 15.03
N GLY A 213 2.77 18.84 14.57
CA GLY A 213 2.72 19.48 13.26
C GLY A 213 2.25 18.54 12.15
N ASN A 214 2.77 17.31 12.12
CA ASN A 214 2.40 16.22 11.24
C ASN A 214 1.94 15.01 12.08
N LEU A 215 1.30 14.01 11.46
CA LEU A 215 1.11 12.72 12.09
C LEU A 215 2.44 11.94 11.99
N PRO A 216 3.08 11.63 13.13
CA PRO A 216 4.41 11.01 13.10
C PRO A 216 4.39 9.60 12.51
N GLY A 217 5.34 9.29 11.64
CA GLY A 217 5.50 7.95 11.06
C GLY A 217 5.77 6.89 12.12
N GLU A 218 6.52 7.24 13.17
CA GLU A 218 6.80 6.36 14.31
C GLU A 218 5.53 6.00 15.08
N LEU A 219 4.61 6.96 15.27
CA LEU A 219 3.32 6.69 15.89
C LEU A 219 2.50 5.73 15.05
N MET A 220 2.44 5.94 13.73
CA MET A 220 1.77 5.02 12.81
C MET A 220 2.40 3.63 12.83
N SER A 221 3.73 3.54 12.88
CA SER A 221 4.43 2.26 13.03
C SER A 221 4.05 1.56 14.33
N PHE A 222 3.96 2.30 15.44
CA PHE A 222 3.50 1.77 16.72
C PHE A 222 2.05 1.29 16.63
N VAL A 223 1.14 2.09 16.08
CA VAL A 223 -0.28 1.71 15.87
C VAL A 223 -0.38 0.42 15.08
N PHE A 224 0.33 0.30 13.95
CA PHE A 224 0.33 -0.93 13.15
C PHE A 224 0.94 -2.13 13.91
N SER A 225 1.93 -1.92 14.78
CA SER A 225 2.51 -3.01 15.58
C SER A 225 1.51 -3.60 16.59
N THR A 226 0.52 -2.81 17.02
CA THR A 226 -0.52 -3.27 17.96
C THR A 226 -1.60 -4.14 17.31
N MET A 227 -1.65 -4.23 15.97
CA MET A 227 -2.55 -5.15 15.26
C MET A 227 -2.28 -6.62 15.62
N THR A 228 -1.01 -6.97 15.78
CA THR A 228 -0.56 -8.33 16.06
C THR A 228 0.40 -8.33 17.25
N PRO A 229 -0.09 -8.01 18.46
CA PRO A 229 0.79 -7.74 19.60
C PRO A 229 1.69 -8.93 19.95
N LEU A 230 1.16 -10.16 19.94
CA LEU A 230 1.96 -11.37 20.19
C LEU A 230 3.00 -11.59 19.08
N SER A 231 2.62 -11.43 17.83
CA SER A 231 3.52 -11.54 16.68
C SER A 231 4.59 -10.45 16.72
N SER A 232 4.22 -9.22 17.07
CA SER A 232 5.16 -8.10 17.20
C SER A 232 6.15 -8.31 18.36
N LEU A 233 5.69 -8.81 19.51
CA LEU A 233 6.54 -9.11 20.66
C LEU A 233 7.48 -10.31 20.43
N THR A 234 7.01 -11.31 19.67
CA THR A 234 7.77 -12.54 19.40
C THR A 234 8.56 -12.49 18.10
N LYS A 235 8.35 -11.48 17.27
CA LYS A 235 8.93 -11.33 15.93
C LYS A 235 10.44 -11.50 15.89
N TYR A 236 11.17 -10.86 16.82
CA TYR A 236 12.62 -10.93 16.88
C TYR A 236 13.13 -12.15 17.66
N ASN A 237 12.28 -12.79 18.47
CA ASN A 237 12.67 -13.94 19.26
C ASN A 237 12.30 -15.27 18.59
N LEU A 238 11.11 -15.36 17.99
CA LEU A 238 10.64 -16.57 17.33
C LEU A 238 10.62 -16.43 15.80
N GLY A 239 10.06 -15.35 15.27
CA GLY A 239 9.97 -15.14 13.82
C GLY A 239 11.34 -15.02 13.14
N LEU A 240 12.32 -14.37 13.79
CA LEU A 240 13.69 -14.33 13.29
C LEU A 240 14.34 -15.71 13.32
N LEU A 241 14.08 -16.51 14.37
CA LEU A 241 14.63 -17.87 14.49
C LEU A 241 14.14 -18.83 13.38
N ASP A 242 12.93 -18.58 12.84
CA ASP A 242 12.37 -19.39 11.75
C ASP A 242 13.00 -19.11 10.38
N VAL A 243 13.77 -18.03 10.27
CA VAL A 243 14.37 -17.58 9.00
C VAL A 243 15.89 -17.48 9.04
N VAL A 244 16.53 -17.55 10.20
CA VAL A 244 17.97 -17.28 10.34
C VAL A 244 18.88 -18.33 9.70
N ASP A 245 18.39 -19.53 9.45
CA ASP A 245 19.12 -20.62 8.82
C ASP A 245 18.92 -20.68 7.27
N ASP A 246 18.13 -19.75 6.72
CA ASP A 246 17.84 -19.62 5.30
C ASP A 246 18.13 -18.17 4.86
N GLU A 247 19.23 -17.97 4.13
CA GLU A 247 19.66 -16.64 3.70
C GLU A 247 18.58 -15.90 2.92
N LYS A 248 17.85 -16.57 2.02
CA LYS A 248 16.79 -15.95 1.22
C LYS A 248 15.63 -15.47 2.09
N LYS A 249 15.23 -16.29 3.07
CA LYS A 249 14.17 -15.92 4.01
C LYS A 249 14.62 -14.79 4.94
N LEU A 250 15.86 -14.85 5.42
CA LEU A 250 16.45 -13.81 6.26
C LEU A 250 16.51 -12.47 5.53
N LEU A 251 17.03 -12.44 4.29
CA LEU A 251 17.10 -11.21 3.50
C LEU A 251 15.69 -10.65 3.20
N ASN A 252 14.72 -11.52 2.90
CA ASN A 252 13.34 -11.08 2.73
C ASN A 252 12.74 -10.49 4.03
N PHE A 253 13.00 -11.10 5.17
CA PHE A 253 12.61 -10.59 6.48
C PHE A 253 13.22 -9.21 6.73
N LEU A 254 14.54 -9.05 6.52
CA LEU A 254 15.25 -7.79 6.74
C LEU A 254 14.79 -6.67 5.79
N ARG A 255 14.49 -6.96 4.53
CA ARG A 255 13.93 -5.99 3.58
C ARG A 255 12.54 -5.54 3.99
N MET A 256 11.72 -6.47 4.47
CA MET A 256 10.40 -6.13 5.02
C MET A 256 10.52 -5.23 6.26
N GLU A 257 11.46 -5.54 7.18
CA GLU A 257 11.73 -4.70 8.34
C GLU A 257 12.22 -3.30 7.95
N LYS A 258 13.11 -3.22 6.96
CA LYS A 258 13.61 -1.96 6.42
C LYS A 258 12.47 -1.10 5.86
N TRP A 259 11.57 -1.70 5.08
CA TRP A 259 10.39 -0.99 4.56
C TRP A 259 9.45 -0.54 5.67
N LEU A 260 9.18 -1.39 6.67
CA LEU A 260 8.32 -1.06 7.82
C LEU A 260 8.90 0.08 8.66
N ALA A 261 10.23 0.16 8.76
CA ALA A 261 10.92 1.22 9.51
C ALA A 261 10.97 2.55 8.73
N ASP A 262 10.94 2.52 7.40
CA ASP A 262 10.96 3.72 6.54
C ASP A 262 9.53 4.26 6.32
N ARG A 263 8.93 4.76 7.38
CA ARG A 263 7.59 5.34 7.34
C ARG A 263 7.66 6.87 7.40
N PRO A 264 7.22 7.57 6.34
CA PRO A 264 7.21 9.03 6.33
C PRO A 264 6.20 9.58 7.34
N HIS A 265 6.37 10.85 7.73
CA HIS A 265 5.31 11.58 8.41
C HIS A 265 4.17 11.83 7.43
N HIS A 266 2.93 11.79 7.92
CA HIS A 266 1.78 12.22 7.14
C HIS A 266 1.53 13.71 7.41
N PRO A 267 1.43 14.58 6.40
CA PRO A 267 1.21 16.02 6.57
C PRO A 267 -0.01 16.32 7.43
N GLY A 268 0.10 17.34 8.28
CA GLY A 268 -0.89 17.58 9.34
C GLY A 268 -2.32 17.76 8.85
N GLU A 269 -2.55 18.66 7.88
CA GLU A 269 -3.91 18.91 7.38
C GLU A 269 -4.43 17.72 6.55
N ALA A 270 -3.58 17.09 5.73
CA ALA A 270 -3.96 15.88 5.03
C ALA A 270 -4.29 14.73 6.01
N ALA A 271 -3.54 14.59 7.12
CA ALA A 271 -3.81 13.62 8.17
C ALA A 271 -5.15 13.87 8.88
N LYS A 272 -5.49 15.14 9.15
CA LYS A 272 -6.81 15.50 9.71
C LYS A 272 -7.94 15.10 8.75
N GLN A 273 -7.81 15.40 7.46
CA GLN A 273 -8.80 15.01 6.46
C GLN A 273 -8.91 13.47 6.35
N TRP A 274 -7.77 12.78 6.35
CA TRP A 274 -7.71 11.33 6.32
C TRP A 274 -8.43 10.69 7.52
N LEU A 275 -8.10 11.12 8.75
CA LEU A 275 -8.65 10.54 9.97
C LEU A 275 -10.08 10.98 10.23
N LYS A 276 -10.39 12.29 10.10
CA LYS A 276 -11.70 12.84 10.46
C LYS A 276 -12.72 12.72 9.31
N ASP A 277 -12.36 13.20 8.11
CA ASP A 277 -13.32 13.27 7.01
C ASP A 277 -13.59 11.89 6.39
N LEU A 278 -12.54 11.09 6.20
CA LEU A 278 -12.66 9.78 5.58
C LEU A 278 -13.00 8.69 6.62
N TYR A 279 -12.15 8.45 7.62
CA TYR A 279 -12.41 7.35 8.57
C TYR A 279 -13.54 7.61 9.54
N GLN A 280 -13.60 8.79 10.21
CA GLN A 280 -14.62 9.05 11.22
C GLN A 280 -15.96 9.43 10.60
N GLN A 281 -15.99 10.27 9.57
CA GLN A 281 -17.21 10.79 8.97
C GLN A 281 -17.66 10.03 7.72
N ASN A 282 -16.77 9.23 7.11
CA ASN A 282 -17.05 8.45 5.89
C ASN A 282 -17.61 9.30 4.73
N LYS A 283 -17.01 10.48 4.52
CA LYS A 283 -17.52 11.48 3.57
C LYS A 283 -17.45 11.04 2.12
N LEU A 284 -16.51 10.14 1.76
CA LEU A 284 -16.27 9.75 0.37
C LEU A 284 -17.52 9.11 -0.25
N VAL A 285 -18.02 8.02 0.32
CA VAL A 285 -19.24 7.34 -0.19
C VAL A 285 -20.53 8.13 0.00
N LYS A 286 -20.51 9.17 0.88
CA LYS A 286 -21.64 10.05 1.10
C LYS A 286 -21.69 11.24 0.13
N ASN A 287 -20.72 11.33 -0.80
CA ASN A 287 -20.54 12.49 -1.69
C ASN A 287 -20.45 13.83 -0.92
N GLN A 288 -19.78 13.79 0.24
CA GLN A 288 -19.57 14.95 1.14
C GLN A 288 -18.10 15.33 1.26
N PHE A 289 -17.20 14.58 0.60
CA PHE A 289 -15.79 14.91 0.55
C PHE A 289 -15.56 15.95 -0.53
N GLU A 290 -14.84 17.02 -0.19
CA GLU A 290 -14.58 18.13 -1.09
C GLU A 290 -13.07 18.39 -1.18
N LEU A 291 -12.58 18.62 -2.39
CA LEU A 291 -11.21 19.01 -2.71
C LEU A 291 -11.24 20.23 -3.62
N GLY A 292 -10.50 21.29 -3.27
CA GLY A 292 -10.48 22.53 -4.02
C GLY A 292 -11.87 23.18 -4.19
N GLY A 293 -12.77 23.00 -3.23
CA GLY A 293 -14.14 23.49 -3.29
C GLY A 293 -15.05 22.71 -4.24
N ARG A 294 -14.60 21.58 -4.80
CA ARG A 294 -15.39 20.68 -5.64
C ARG A 294 -15.73 19.39 -4.89
N LYS A 295 -16.96 18.92 -4.99
CA LYS A 295 -17.37 17.62 -4.44
C LYS A 295 -16.73 16.47 -5.22
N VAL A 296 -16.21 15.50 -4.51
CA VAL A 296 -15.77 14.23 -5.07
C VAL A 296 -16.97 13.32 -5.19
N GLU A 297 -17.53 13.22 -6.39
CA GLU A 297 -18.67 12.37 -6.71
C GLU A 297 -18.16 11.13 -7.46
N LEU A 298 -18.13 9.97 -6.79
CA LEU A 298 -17.58 8.74 -7.38
C LEU A 298 -18.37 8.28 -8.61
N ALA A 299 -19.63 8.70 -8.76
CA ALA A 299 -20.44 8.47 -9.95
C ALA A 299 -19.86 9.11 -11.23
N ASN A 300 -18.96 10.11 -11.11
CA ASN A 300 -18.26 10.69 -12.25
C ASN A 300 -17.14 9.78 -12.80
N ILE A 301 -16.79 8.70 -12.09
CA ILE A 301 -15.86 7.68 -12.57
C ILE A 301 -16.58 6.82 -13.60
N THR A 302 -16.48 7.20 -14.88
CA THR A 302 -17.17 6.55 -16.01
C THR A 302 -16.25 5.75 -16.92
N MET A 303 -14.93 5.84 -16.69
CA MET A 303 -13.92 5.00 -17.36
C MET A 303 -13.93 3.58 -16.78
N PRO A 304 -13.35 2.57 -17.49
CA PRO A 304 -13.21 1.22 -16.97
C PRO A 304 -12.50 1.19 -15.62
N VAL A 305 -13.02 0.38 -14.67
CA VAL A 305 -12.48 0.24 -13.29
C VAL A 305 -12.16 -1.22 -13.00
N LEU A 306 -10.94 -1.46 -12.52
CA LEU A 306 -10.52 -2.73 -11.90
C LEU A 306 -10.28 -2.52 -10.40
N ASN A 307 -11.06 -3.20 -9.57
CA ASN A 307 -10.88 -3.21 -8.12
C ASN A 307 -10.22 -4.52 -7.67
N ILE A 308 -9.06 -4.42 -7.03
CA ILE A 308 -8.29 -5.56 -6.52
C ILE A 308 -8.29 -5.49 -4.99
N TYR A 309 -8.75 -6.54 -4.33
CA TYR A 309 -8.81 -6.60 -2.88
C TYR A 309 -8.20 -7.88 -2.31
N ALA A 310 -7.74 -7.82 -1.05
CA ALA A 310 -7.25 -8.96 -0.30
C ALA A 310 -8.40 -9.59 0.51
N LYS A 311 -8.58 -10.91 0.41
CA LYS A 311 -9.73 -11.61 1.05
C LYS A 311 -9.61 -11.67 2.57
N GLU A 312 -8.39 -11.73 3.10
CA GLU A 312 -8.07 -11.77 4.52
C GLU A 312 -7.44 -10.45 5.01
N ASP A 313 -7.86 -9.32 4.44
CA ASP A 313 -7.35 -8.00 4.82
C ASP A 313 -7.95 -7.54 6.14
N HIS A 314 -7.10 -7.39 7.16
CA HIS A 314 -7.47 -6.87 8.49
C HIS A 314 -7.23 -5.36 8.64
N ILE A 315 -6.56 -4.73 7.66
CA ILE A 315 -6.35 -3.28 7.64
C ILE A 315 -7.52 -2.62 6.93
N ILE A 316 -7.78 -3.08 5.70
CA ILE A 316 -8.90 -2.65 4.86
C ILE A 316 -9.77 -3.87 4.56
N PRO A 317 -10.79 -4.16 5.38
CA PRO A 317 -11.66 -5.30 5.13
C PRO A 317 -12.23 -5.28 3.71
N PRO A 318 -12.37 -6.45 3.05
CA PRO A 318 -12.75 -6.53 1.63
C PRO A 318 -14.02 -5.74 1.29
N GLN A 319 -15.00 -5.71 2.20
CA GLN A 319 -16.25 -4.98 2.02
C GLN A 319 -16.04 -3.46 1.92
N CYS A 320 -15.01 -2.92 2.61
CA CYS A 320 -14.69 -1.49 2.53
C CYS A 320 -14.18 -1.11 1.14
N SER A 321 -13.46 -2.01 0.46
CA SER A 321 -12.98 -1.81 -0.91
C SER A 321 -14.08 -2.12 -1.94
N ARG A 322 -14.83 -3.20 -1.75
CA ARG A 322 -15.86 -3.68 -2.69
C ARG A 322 -17.07 -2.77 -2.81
N ALA A 323 -17.30 -1.89 -1.81
CA ALA A 323 -18.32 -0.84 -1.89
C ALA A 323 -18.16 0.06 -3.13
N LEU A 324 -16.98 0.08 -3.77
CA LEU A 324 -16.73 0.84 -5.00
C LEU A 324 -17.70 0.48 -6.13
N ALA A 325 -18.09 -0.79 -6.26
CA ALA A 325 -18.97 -1.26 -7.31
C ALA A 325 -20.33 -0.53 -7.37
N GLU A 326 -20.82 -0.09 -6.20
CA GLU A 326 -22.11 0.60 -6.07
C GLU A 326 -21.97 2.13 -6.17
N CYS A 327 -20.72 2.64 -6.22
CA CYS A 327 -20.47 4.08 -6.15
C CYS A 327 -20.07 4.68 -7.50
N VAL A 328 -19.42 3.90 -8.37
CA VAL A 328 -18.92 4.40 -9.67
C VAL A 328 -20.01 4.44 -10.74
N GLY A 329 -19.85 5.35 -11.71
CA GLY A 329 -20.79 5.51 -12.83
C GLY A 329 -20.43 4.69 -14.07
N THR A 330 -19.43 3.84 -14.00
CA THR A 330 -19.02 3.00 -15.14
C THR A 330 -19.82 1.71 -15.22
N ASP A 331 -20.15 1.27 -16.45
CA ASP A 331 -20.69 -0.07 -16.72
C ASP A 331 -19.58 -1.13 -16.88
N ASP A 332 -18.30 -0.71 -17.03
CA ASP A 332 -17.14 -1.60 -17.17
C ASP A 332 -16.38 -1.69 -15.82
N TYR A 333 -16.97 -2.41 -14.88
CA TYR A 333 -16.39 -2.67 -13.56
C TYR A 333 -15.98 -4.14 -13.41
N SER A 334 -14.77 -4.36 -12.95
CA SER A 334 -14.21 -5.71 -12.70
C SER A 334 -13.60 -5.82 -11.30
N GLU A 335 -13.62 -7.03 -10.71
CA GLU A 335 -13.00 -7.31 -9.42
C GLU A 335 -12.03 -8.49 -9.49
N ILE A 336 -10.91 -8.39 -8.76
CA ILE A 336 -10.00 -9.49 -8.48
C ILE A 336 -9.82 -9.63 -6.97
N GLY A 337 -10.33 -10.73 -6.38
CA GLY A 337 -10.10 -11.06 -4.97
C GLY A 337 -8.90 -11.98 -4.80
N LEU A 338 -7.82 -11.49 -4.20
CA LEU A 338 -6.58 -12.24 -3.93
C LEU A 338 -6.61 -12.86 -2.53
N ALA A 339 -6.03 -14.05 -2.39
CA ALA A 339 -5.80 -14.67 -1.07
C ALA A 339 -4.70 -13.90 -0.32
N GLY A 340 -4.82 -13.84 1.01
CA GLY A 340 -3.88 -13.17 1.91
C GLY A 340 -4.36 -11.82 2.41
N GLY A 341 -3.55 -11.19 3.27
CA GLY A 341 -3.84 -9.91 3.89
C GLY A 341 -3.27 -8.73 3.09
N HIS A 342 -3.40 -7.53 3.65
CA HIS A 342 -3.09 -6.23 3.05
C HIS A 342 -1.76 -6.18 2.29
N VAL A 343 -0.66 -6.42 2.97
CA VAL A 343 0.69 -6.42 2.38
C VAL A 343 0.95 -7.71 1.59
N GLY A 344 0.27 -8.80 1.97
CA GLY A 344 0.44 -10.13 1.37
C GLY A 344 0.18 -10.16 -0.14
N VAL A 345 -0.70 -9.31 -0.65
CA VAL A 345 -0.99 -9.22 -2.10
C VAL A 345 0.25 -8.80 -2.92
N PHE A 346 1.17 -8.06 -2.31
CA PHE A 346 2.40 -7.58 -2.97
C PHE A 346 3.63 -8.48 -2.71
N VAL A 347 3.68 -9.20 -1.60
CA VAL A 347 4.89 -9.93 -1.18
C VAL A 347 4.73 -11.44 -1.14
N SER A 348 3.51 -11.96 -1.26
CA SER A 348 3.26 -13.41 -1.33
C SER A 348 3.60 -13.94 -2.72
N GLY A 349 4.39 -15.01 -2.80
CA GLY A 349 4.74 -15.65 -4.08
C GLY A 349 3.52 -16.15 -4.87
N LYS A 350 2.39 -16.46 -4.19
CA LYS A 350 1.14 -16.86 -4.85
C LYS A 350 0.43 -15.67 -5.50
N SER A 351 0.39 -14.53 -4.80
CA SER A 351 -0.31 -13.34 -5.28
C SER A 351 0.45 -12.63 -6.41
N GLN A 352 1.79 -12.66 -6.39
CA GLN A 352 2.64 -11.98 -7.37
C GLN A 352 2.32 -12.37 -8.83
N GLY A 353 2.19 -13.68 -9.10
CA GLY A 353 1.89 -14.15 -10.47
C GLY A 353 0.47 -13.79 -10.92
N ILE A 354 -0.49 -13.72 -10.00
CA ILE A 354 -1.90 -13.43 -10.31
C ILE A 354 -2.11 -11.92 -10.47
N LEU A 355 -1.53 -11.12 -9.57
CA LEU A 355 -1.73 -9.68 -9.53
C LEU A 355 -1.22 -8.99 -10.81
N GLY A 356 0.06 -9.17 -11.15
CA GLY A 356 0.65 -8.55 -12.33
C GLY A 356 -0.03 -9.01 -13.63
N LYS A 357 -0.24 -10.33 -13.77
CA LYS A 357 -0.91 -10.88 -14.95
C LYS A 357 -2.35 -10.41 -15.07
N GLY A 358 -3.11 -10.40 -13.98
CA GLY A 358 -4.50 -9.96 -13.97
C GLY A 358 -4.65 -8.49 -14.41
N ILE A 359 -3.74 -7.63 -13.97
CA ILE A 359 -3.70 -6.21 -14.39
C ILE A 359 -3.41 -6.11 -15.90
N VAL A 360 -2.40 -6.82 -16.39
CA VAL A 360 -2.00 -6.73 -17.80
C VAL A 360 -3.04 -7.33 -18.73
N ASP A 361 -3.61 -8.47 -18.40
CA ASP A 361 -4.70 -9.09 -19.16
C ASP A 361 -5.88 -8.11 -19.27
N TRP A 362 -6.28 -7.51 -18.16
CA TRP A 362 -7.39 -6.56 -18.10
C TRP A 362 -7.12 -5.28 -18.90
N LEU A 363 -5.87 -4.73 -18.85
CA LEU A 363 -5.48 -3.55 -19.63
C LEU A 363 -5.40 -3.83 -21.14
N THR A 364 -4.96 -5.03 -21.54
CA THR A 364 -4.86 -5.41 -22.96
C THR A 364 -6.22 -5.52 -23.66
N GLU A 365 -7.27 -5.80 -22.90
CA GLU A 365 -8.64 -5.78 -23.40
C GLU A 365 -9.22 -4.37 -23.53
N ARG A 366 -8.52 -3.33 -22.98
CA ARG A 366 -8.95 -1.91 -22.91
C ARG A 366 -7.85 -0.97 -23.39
N PRO A 367 -7.40 -1.13 -24.65
CA PRO A 367 -6.22 -0.43 -25.21
C PRO A 367 -6.38 1.09 -25.26
#